data_edce99fa8d8d6911664892f48549f339
#
_entry.id   edce99fa8d8d6911664892f48549f339
#
_cell.length_a   1.000
_cell.length_b   1.000
_cell.length_c   1.000
_cell.angle_alpha   90.00
_cell.angle_beta   90.00
_cell.angle_gamma   90.00
#
_symmetry.space_group_name_H-M   'P 1'
#
loop_
_entity.id
_entity.type
_entity.pdbx_description
1 polymer ?
#
loop_
_entity_poly.entity_id
_entity_poly.type
_entity_poly.pdbx_seq_one_letter_code
_entity_poly.pdbx_strand_id
1 'polypeptide(L)'
;MSETFELFQKGKQHLADGMPAQAIVSLERAKRHEPCKASIREALGIAYFRLRRFEEAEAEFRAMIEITPADAYGYYGLGRSLGRLGRSAEARGQLKLARMLSPLEPVPSSINGDS
;
A
#
# COMPACT_ATOMS: atom_id res chain seq x y z
N MET A 1 11.97 -16.02 16.91
CA MET A 1 11.35 -15.26 15.93
C MET A 1 10.02 -15.77 15.61
N SER A 2 9.08 -14.95 15.28
CA SER A 2 7.75 -15.42 14.96
C SER A 2 7.70 -15.86 13.50
N GLU A 3 6.82 -16.79 13.24
CA GLU A 3 6.57 -17.25 11.88
C GLU A 3 6.05 -16.08 11.04
N THR A 4 5.25 -15.21 11.64
CA THR A 4 4.73 -14.03 10.94
C THR A 4 5.86 -13.15 10.42
N PHE A 5 6.85 -12.89 11.26
CA PHE A 5 8.00 -12.08 10.86
C PHE A 5 8.72 -12.71 9.67
N GLU A 6 8.96 -14.01 9.73
CA GLU A 6 9.67 -14.70 8.66
C GLU A 6 8.88 -14.69 7.36
N LEU A 7 7.57 -14.91 7.43
CA LEU A 7 6.70 -14.84 6.25
C LEU A 7 6.68 -13.44 5.66
N PHE A 8 6.64 -12.43 6.53
CA PHE A 8 6.62 -11.04 6.07
C PHE A 8 7.93 -10.69 5.36
N GLN A 9 9.07 -11.07 5.95
CA GLN A 9 10.35 -10.79 5.33
C GLN A 9 10.50 -11.51 3.99
N LYS A 10 10.02 -12.75 3.92
CA LYS A 10 10.05 -13.51 2.68
C LYS A 10 9.20 -12.83 1.61
N GLY A 11 8.01 -12.37 1.98
CA GLY A 11 7.15 -11.66 1.05
C GLY A 11 7.77 -10.37 0.56
N LYS A 12 8.37 -9.60 1.46
CA LYS A 12 9.06 -8.37 1.07
C LYS A 12 10.22 -8.64 0.12
N GLN A 13 10.94 -9.72 0.36
CA GLN A 13 12.05 -10.08 -0.51
C GLN A 13 11.54 -10.43 -1.92
N HIS A 14 10.46 -11.19 -2.00
CA HIS A 14 9.87 -11.50 -3.29
C HIS A 14 9.42 -10.23 -4.03
N LEU A 15 8.85 -9.26 -3.29
CA LEU A 15 8.49 -7.99 -3.92
C LEU A 15 9.71 -7.27 -4.46
N ALA A 16 10.79 -7.23 -3.66
CA ALA A 16 12.02 -6.57 -4.09
C ALA A 16 12.62 -7.25 -5.32
N ASP A 17 12.40 -8.55 -5.45
CA ASP A 17 12.93 -9.33 -6.58
C ASP A 17 11.98 -9.30 -7.79
N GLY A 18 10.92 -8.52 -7.74
CA GLY A 18 9.99 -8.43 -8.87
C GLY A 18 9.09 -9.64 -9.00
N MET A 19 8.78 -10.32 -7.91
CA MET A 19 8.00 -11.55 -7.91
C MET A 19 6.75 -11.38 -7.04
N PRO A 20 5.81 -10.50 -7.46
CA PRO A 20 4.65 -10.21 -6.61
C PRO A 20 3.72 -11.40 -6.40
N ALA A 21 3.63 -12.32 -7.34
CA ALA A 21 2.76 -13.49 -7.16
C ALA A 21 3.27 -14.38 -6.03
N GLN A 22 4.58 -14.59 -5.96
CA GLN A 22 5.17 -15.36 -4.87
C GLN A 22 5.04 -14.62 -3.55
N ALA A 23 5.17 -13.29 -3.59
CA ALA A 23 5.04 -12.48 -2.38
C ALA A 23 3.65 -12.67 -1.76
N ILE A 24 2.61 -12.73 -2.57
CA ILE A 24 1.25 -12.86 -2.07
C ILE A 24 1.08 -14.15 -1.26
N VAL A 25 1.70 -15.24 -1.69
CA VAL A 25 1.58 -16.51 -0.97
C VAL A 25 2.05 -16.35 0.47
N SER A 26 3.23 -15.79 0.67
CA SER A 26 3.78 -15.61 2.02
C SER A 26 3.02 -14.54 2.80
N LEU A 27 2.66 -13.45 2.13
CA LEU A 27 2.01 -12.32 2.79
C LEU A 27 0.58 -12.66 3.21
N GLU A 28 -0.14 -13.46 2.44
CA GLU A 28 -1.48 -13.88 2.86
C GLU A 28 -1.41 -14.79 4.08
N ARG A 29 -0.39 -15.63 4.16
CA ARG A 29 -0.19 -16.45 5.35
C ARG A 29 0.14 -15.57 6.55
N ALA A 30 1.00 -14.58 6.37
CA ALA A 30 1.32 -13.65 7.45
C ALA A 30 0.06 -12.91 7.92
N LYS A 31 -0.79 -12.51 6.98
CA LYS A 31 -2.02 -11.79 7.31
C LYS A 31 -2.96 -12.67 8.14
N ARG A 32 -3.01 -13.97 7.84
CA ARG A 32 -3.88 -14.86 8.64
C ARG A 32 -3.40 -14.93 10.09
N HIS A 33 -2.11 -14.85 10.32
CA HIS A 33 -1.58 -14.86 11.67
C HIS A 33 -1.78 -13.51 12.38
N GLU A 34 -1.62 -12.41 11.66
CA GLU A 34 -1.73 -11.07 12.26
C GLU A 34 -2.49 -10.14 11.32
N PRO A 35 -3.82 -10.24 11.33
CA PRO A 35 -4.62 -9.48 10.35
C PRO A 35 -4.62 -7.96 10.57
N CYS A 36 -4.22 -7.49 11.75
CA CYS A 36 -4.21 -6.07 12.04
C CYS A 36 -2.83 -5.44 11.97
N LYS A 37 -1.92 -6.06 11.22
CA LYS A 37 -0.59 -5.48 11.06
C LYS A 37 -0.54 -4.68 9.77
N ALA A 38 -0.42 -3.36 9.92
CA ALA A 38 -0.51 -2.45 8.77
C ALA A 38 0.56 -2.73 7.73
N SER A 39 1.77 -3.08 8.14
CA SER A 39 2.86 -3.33 7.18
C SER A 39 2.55 -4.52 6.27
N ILE A 40 1.84 -5.52 6.76
CA ILE A 40 1.45 -6.66 5.95
C ILE A 40 0.38 -6.24 4.93
N ARG A 41 -0.59 -5.42 5.37
CA ARG A 41 -1.62 -4.91 4.47
C ARG A 41 -1.00 -4.05 3.37
N GLU A 42 -0.04 -3.22 3.74
CA GLU A 42 0.64 -2.39 2.76
C GLU A 42 1.35 -3.26 1.71
N ALA A 43 2.11 -4.26 2.17
CA ALA A 43 2.84 -5.12 1.25
C ALA A 43 1.91 -5.88 0.33
N LEU A 44 0.77 -6.37 0.85
CA LEU A 44 -0.22 -7.04 0.03
C LEU A 44 -0.85 -6.10 -0.98
N GLY A 45 -1.17 -4.87 -0.56
CA GLY A 45 -1.72 -3.89 -1.47
C GLY A 45 -0.79 -3.63 -2.65
N ILE A 46 0.51 -3.48 -2.36
CA ILE A 46 1.51 -3.27 -3.39
C ILE A 46 1.60 -4.47 -4.32
N ALA A 47 1.62 -5.69 -3.75
CA ALA A 47 1.75 -6.90 -4.55
C ALA A 47 0.55 -7.07 -5.48
N TYR A 48 -0.66 -6.90 -4.96
CA TYR A 48 -1.85 -6.99 -5.80
C TYR A 48 -1.86 -5.91 -6.86
N PHE A 49 -1.46 -4.67 -6.50
CA PHE A 49 -1.41 -3.59 -7.48
C PHE A 49 -0.46 -3.93 -8.64
N ARG A 50 0.69 -4.47 -8.33
CA ARG A 50 1.67 -4.84 -9.37
C ARG A 50 1.14 -5.93 -10.28
N LEU A 51 0.27 -6.79 -9.78
CA LEU A 51 -0.35 -7.82 -10.59
C LEU A 51 -1.63 -7.33 -11.27
N ARG A 52 -1.93 -6.04 -11.17
CA ARG A 52 -3.10 -5.42 -11.76
C ARG A 52 -4.40 -6.00 -11.17
N ARG A 53 -4.33 -6.51 -9.97
CA ARG A 53 -5.50 -6.98 -9.23
C ARG A 53 -5.96 -5.85 -8.33
N PHE A 54 -6.58 -4.84 -8.96
CA PHE A 54 -6.81 -3.56 -8.32
C PHE A 54 -7.91 -3.61 -7.25
N GLU A 55 -8.87 -4.53 -7.38
CA GLU A 55 -9.90 -4.66 -6.36
C GLU A 55 -9.33 -5.24 -5.07
N GLU A 56 -8.46 -6.23 -5.18
CA GLU A 56 -7.79 -6.76 -3.99
C GLU A 56 -6.85 -5.73 -3.40
N ALA A 57 -6.16 -4.96 -4.24
CA ALA A 57 -5.29 -3.89 -3.74
C ALA A 57 -6.12 -2.85 -2.97
N GLU A 58 -7.28 -2.49 -3.51
CA GLU A 58 -8.18 -1.55 -2.84
C GLU A 58 -8.54 -2.06 -1.45
N ALA A 59 -8.91 -3.33 -1.33
CA ALA A 59 -9.31 -3.89 -0.04
C ALA A 59 -8.18 -3.83 0.99
N GLU A 60 -6.95 -4.13 0.55
CA GLU A 60 -5.82 -4.13 1.48
C GLU A 60 -5.47 -2.70 1.93
N PHE A 61 -5.51 -1.73 1.02
CA PHE A 61 -5.23 -0.35 1.42
C PHE A 61 -6.33 0.21 2.30
N ARG A 62 -7.60 -0.18 2.10
CA ARG A 62 -8.67 0.23 3.01
C ARG A 62 -8.44 -0.34 4.41
N ALA A 63 -8.02 -1.61 4.49
CA ALA A 63 -7.70 -2.21 5.78
C ALA A 63 -6.53 -1.49 6.45
N MET A 64 -5.53 -1.09 5.67
CA MET A 64 -4.39 -0.33 6.20
C MET A 64 -4.85 0.99 6.80
N ILE A 65 -5.76 1.70 6.12
CA ILE A 65 -6.27 2.96 6.62
C ILE A 65 -7.02 2.76 7.95
N GLU A 66 -7.78 1.66 8.07
CA GLU A 66 -8.48 1.40 9.32
C GLU A 66 -7.50 1.16 10.47
N ILE A 67 -6.37 0.54 10.20
CA ILE A 67 -5.39 0.25 11.23
C ILE A 67 -4.56 1.50 11.57
N THR A 68 -4.13 2.24 10.56
CA THR A 68 -3.28 3.41 10.77
C THR A 68 -3.82 4.59 9.96
N PRO A 69 -4.89 5.23 10.44
CA PRO A 69 -5.57 6.27 9.66
C PRO A 69 -4.75 7.53 9.42
N ALA A 70 -3.65 7.71 10.13
CA ALA A 70 -2.80 8.88 9.92
C ALA A 70 -1.65 8.62 8.94
N ASP A 71 -1.53 7.40 8.42
CA ASP A 71 -0.43 7.08 7.53
C ASP A 71 -0.84 7.42 6.09
N ALA A 72 -0.13 8.37 5.50
CA ALA A 72 -0.45 8.86 4.16
C ALA A 72 -0.42 7.77 3.11
N TYR A 73 0.41 6.75 3.31
CA TYR A 73 0.59 5.75 2.24
C TYR A 73 -0.68 4.93 1.98
N GLY A 74 -1.49 4.68 3.01
CA GLY A 74 -2.75 3.96 2.81
C GLY A 74 -3.67 4.70 1.85
N TYR A 75 -3.80 6.01 2.02
CA TYR A 75 -4.63 6.83 1.13
C TYR A 75 -4.03 6.92 -0.27
N TYR A 76 -2.70 7.01 -0.36
CA TYR A 76 -2.04 7.03 -1.65
C TYR A 76 -2.29 5.73 -2.41
N GLY A 77 -2.09 4.58 -1.76
CA GLY A 77 -2.34 3.29 -2.39
C GLY A 77 -3.78 3.11 -2.79
N LEU A 78 -4.70 3.52 -1.91
CA LEU A 78 -6.13 3.44 -2.22
C LEU A 78 -6.46 4.32 -3.42
N GLY A 79 -5.97 5.55 -3.45
CA GLY A 79 -6.22 6.45 -4.57
C GLY A 79 -5.71 5.90 -5.88
N ARG A 80 -4.49 5.33 -5.88
CA ARG A 80 -3.95 4.70 -7.08
C ARG A 80 -4.82 3.53 -7.55
N SER A 81 -5.25 2.70 -6.61
CA SER A 81 -6.08 1.56 -6.95
C SER A 81 -7.43 1.98 -7.52
N LEU A 82 -8.06 2.97 -6.90
CA LEU A 82 -9.34 3.49 -7.39
C LEU A 82 -9.20 4.10 -8.77
N GLY A 83 -8.10 4.81 -9.01
CA GLY A 83 -7.86 5.39 -10.32
C GLY A 83 -7.78 4.34 -11.41
N ARG A 84 -7.11 3.21 -11.11
CA ARG A 84 -6.98 2.12 -12.08
C ARG A 84 -8.32 1.40 -12.28
N LEU A 85 -9.22 1.50 -11.31
CA LEU A 85 -10.56 0.93 -11.44
C LEU A 85 -11.53 1.90 -12.12
N GLY A 86 -11.08 3.09 -12.51
CA GLY A 86 -11.94 4.05 -13.19
C GLY A 86 -12.78 4.89 -12.26
N ARG A 87 -12.56 4.79 -10.95
CA ARG A 87 -13.34 5.56 -9.97
C ARG A 87 -12.61 6.86 -9.67
N SER A 88 -12.58 7.73 -10.65
CA SER A 88 -11.70 8.91 -10.65
C SER A 88 -12.00 9.91 -9.55
N ALA A 89 -13.28 10.17 -9.27
CA ALA A 89 -13.64 11.15 -8.25
C ALA A 89 -13.20 10.68 -6.87
N GLU A 90 -13.44 9.39 -6.55
CA GLU A 90 -12.99 8.84 -5.29
C GLU A 90 -11.48 8.84 -5.21
N ALA A 91 -10.81 8.52 -6.32
CA ALA A 91 -9.34 8.50 -6.35
C ALA A 91 -8.78 9.87 -6.01
N ARG A 92 -9.35 10.93 -6.59
CA ARG A 92 -8.86 12.29 -6.30
C ARG A 92 -9.01 12.65 -4.84
N GLY A 93 -10.11 12.23 -4.22
CA GLY A 93 -10.32 12.49 -2.79
C GLY A 93 -9.28 11.82 -1.93
N GLN A 94 -8.97 10.56 -2.23
CA GLN A 94 -7.98 9.83 -1.45
C GLN A 94 -6.58 10.37 -1.66
N LEU A 95 -6.24 10.74 -2.88
CA LEU A 95 -4.92 11.32 -3.15
C LEU A 95 -4.75 12.68 -2.48
N LYS A 96 -5.84 13.44 -2.39
CA LYS A 96 -5.80 14.71 -1.67
C LYS A 96 -5.53 14.47 -0.18
N LEU A 97 -6.19 13.48 0.43
CA LEU A 97 -5.94 13.14 1.82
C LEU A 97 -4.48 12.70 2.02
N ALA A 98 -3.95 11.92 1.09
CA ALA A 98 -2.56 11.49 1.18
C ALA A 98 -1.62 12.69 1.22
N ARG A 99 -1.87 13.68 0.36
CA ARG A 99 -1.03 14.86 0.34
C ARG A 99 -1.15 15.66 1.63
N MET A 100 -2.36 15.74 2.17
CA MET A 100 -2.57 16.49 3.41
C MET A 100 -1.89 15.83 4.61
N LEU A 101 -1.79 14.49 4.59
CA LEU A 101 -1.18 13.76 5.70
C LEU A 101 0.33 13.58 5.54
N SER A 102 0.90 13.94 4.40
CA SER A 102 2.31 13.73 4.15
C SER A 102 3.04 15.04 4.40
N PRO A 103 3.58 15.23 5.59
CA PRO A 103 4.16 16.51 5.94
C PRO A 103 5.45 16.81 5.22
N LEU A 104 6.02 15.78 4.60
CA LEU A 104 7.28 15.98 4.04
C LEU A 104 7.28 16.37 2.66
N GLU A 105 6.18 16.64 2.10
CA GLU A 105 6.12 16.84 0.85
C GLU A 105 6.70 17.97 0.42
N PRO A 106 7.51 18.23 0.30
CA PRO A 106 7.99 19.42 -0.16
C PRO A 106 8.21 19.43 -1.56
N VAL A 107 8.24 19.64 -1.80
CA VAL A 107 8.55 19.78 -2.69
C VAL A 107 9.11 20.12 -3.44
N PRO A 108 9.24 20.09 -3.79
CA PRO A 108 9.84 20.42 -4.31
C PRO A 108 10.08 21.14 -4.96
N SER A 109 10.03 21.29 -4.69
CA SER A 109 10.17 21.96 -5.25
C SER A 109 10.64 22.53 -5.78
N SER A 110 10.75 22.56 -5.38
CA SER A 110 11.11 23.02 -5.73
C SER A 110 11.58 23.21 -6.28
N ILE A 111 11.60 22.99 -5.91
CA ILE A 111 11.94 23.06 -6.28
C ILE A 111 11.98 23.35 -7.07
N ASN A 112 11.86 23.54 -6.88
CA ASN A 112 11.88 23.88 -7.53
C ASN A 112 11.98 24.44 -8.22
N GLY A 113 12.19 24.45 -7.99
CA GLY A 113 12.22 24.97 -8.44
C GLY A 113 12.39 25.49 -8.72
N ASP A 114 12.39 25.76 -8.29
CA ASP A 114 12.49 26.14 -8.43
C ASP A 114 12.81 26.33 -8.65
N SER A 115 12.86 26.28 -8.26
CA SER A 115 13.07 26.41 -8.45
C SER A 115 13.25 26.52 -8.83
#